data_6649055e281a48338892ddafce5e6855
#
_entry.id   6649055e281a48338892ddafce5e6855
#
_cell.length_a   1.000
_cell.length_b   1.000
_cell.length_c   1.000
_cell.angle_alpha   90.00
_cell.angle_beta   90.00
_cell.angle_gamma   90.00
#
_symmetry.space_group_name_H-M   'P 1'
#
loop_
_entity.id
_entity.type
_entity.pdbx_description
1 polymer ?
#
loop_
_entity_poly.entity_id
_entity_poly.type
_entity_poly.pdbx_seq_one_letter_code
_entity_poly.pdbx_strand_id
1 'polypeptide(L)'
;LIGPAMAGAIAEHLTWRLVFIGLLPALALSAVLTVPAMRHLAAGDHTTADGKRLGQSLILAVGAGFVLAGTTIQTPFAAAPMVVTGLGVGFFALRTLLPKGTFVAAPGLPAAVAVMGLICLAFFGTEAFLPLMLNDVRGQSPTIAGLCLTAASITWTAGAWVQAQRATRWSRR
;
A
#
# COMPACT_ATOMS: atom_id res chain seq x y z
N LEU A 1 7.34 3.82 11.71
CA LEU A 1 7.13 2.65 12.61
C LEU A 1 6.26 2.95 13.82
N ILE A 2 6.33 4.15 14.41
CA ILE A 2 5.57 4.54 15.62
C ILE A 2 4.21 5.16 15.26
N GLY A 3 4.00 5.47 13.98
CA GLY A 3 2.79 6.17 13.49
C GLY A 3 1.47 5.57 13.94
N PRO A 4 1.23 4.27 13.75
CA PRO A 4 -0.04 3.66 14.14
C PRO A 4 -0.33 3.76 15.65
N ALA A 5 0.67 3.58 16.51
CA ALA A 5 0.50 3.73 17.97
C ALA A 5 0.15 5.16 18.36
N MET A 6 0.84 6.14 17.78
CA MET A 6 0.54 7.57 17.99
C MET A 6 -0.86 7.92 17.47
N ALA A 7 -1.21 7.45 16.27
CA ALA A 7 -2.53 7.69 15.69
C ALA A 7 -3.65 7.09 16.56
N GLY A 8 -3.47 5.88 17.05
CA GLY A 8 -4.40 5.22 17.97
C GLY A 8 -4.58 5.99 19.28
N ALA A 9 -3.49 6.41 19.92
CA ALA A 9 -3.53 7.20 21.15
C ALA A 9 -4.18 8.58 20.94
N ILE A 10 -3.88 9.27 19.85
CA ILE A 10 -4.51 10.56 19.52
C ILE A 10 -6.01 10.38 19.24
N ALA A 11 -6.40 9.32 18.53
CA ALA A 11 -7.79 9.04 18.21
C ALA A 11 -8.61 8.71 19.46
N GLU A 12 -8.01 8.03 20.45
CA GLU A 12 -8.67 7.66 21.71
C GLU A 12 -8.81 8.82 22.68
N HIS A 13 -7.75 9.62 22.87
CA HIS A 13 -7.69 10.63 23.93
C HIS A 13 -8.03 12.05 23.46
N LEU A 14 -8.01 12.31 22.16
CA LEU A 14 -8.26 13.63 21.58
C LEU A 14 -9.35 13.53 20.51
N THR A 15 -9.00 13.79 19.26
CA THR A 15 -9.91 13.67 18.11
C THR A 15 -9.17 13.06 16.93
N TRP A 16 -9.87 12.21 16.16
CA TRP A 16 -9.30 11.62 14.96
C TRP A 16 -8.79 12.65 13.94
N ARG A 17 -9.36 13.87 13.95
CA ARG A 17 -8.93 14.98 13.08
C ARG A 17 -7.49 15.42 13.35
N LEU A 18 -7.05 15.36 14.60
CA LEU A 18 -5.67 15.72 14.99
C LEU A 18 -4.64 14.76 14.43
N VAL A 19 -5.00 13.51 14.13
CA VAL A 19 -4.11 12.56 13.44
C VAL A 19 -3.71 13.12 12.08
N PHE A 20 -4.67 13.64 11.32
CA PHE A 20 -4.40 14.22 9.98
C PHE A 20 -3.67 15.56 10.08
N ILE A 21 -4.05 16.42 11.01
CA ILE A 21 -3.36 17.71 11.23
C ILE A 21 -1.91 17.48 11.65
N GLY A 22 -1.66 16.49 12.52
CA GLY A 22 -0.31 16.11 12.96
C GLY A 22 0.57 15.54 11.86
N LEU A 23 0.00 15.00 10.79
CA LEU A 23 0.75 14.56 9.61
C LEU A 23 1.29 15.72 8.76
N LEU A 24 0.63 16.88 8.76
CA LEU A 24 1.03 18.02 7.92
C LEU A 24 2.45 18.52 8.20
N PRO A 25 2.87 18.76 9.46
CA PRO A 25 4.25 19.18 9.74
C PRO A 25 5.27 18.10 9.38
N ALA A 26 4.93 16.80 9.57
CA ALA A 26 5.81 15.71 9.18
C ALA A 26 5.98 15.62 7.65
N LEU A 27 4.89 15.83 6.89
CA LEU A 27 4.92 15.90 5.43
C LEU A 27 5.71 17.13 4.94
N ALA A 28 5.51 18.29 5.56
CA ALA A 28 6.24 19.50 5.23
C ALA A 28 7.75 19.31 5.47
N LEU A 29 8.12 18.76 6.62
CA LEU A 29 9.53 18.45 6.93
C LEU A 29 10.12 17.46 5.92
N SER A 30 9.40 16.38 5.62
CA SER A 30 9.82 15.41 4.61
C SER A 30 10.00 16.05 3.24
N ALA A 31 9.09 16.92 2.81
CA ALA A 31 9.19 17.64 1.54
C ALA A 31 10.42 18.58 1.52
N VAL A 32 10.65 19.34 2.58
CA VAL A 32 11.79 20.25 2.71
C VAL A 32 13.12 19.50 2.62
N LEU A 33 13.20 18.30 3.20
CA LEU A 33 14.42 17.49 3.15
C LEU A 33 14.58 16.76 1.81
N THR A 34 13.49 16.29 1.21
CA THR A 34 13.52 15.43 0.01
C THR A 34 13.66 16.25 -1.26
N VAL A 35 12.96 17.39 -1.39
CA VAL A 35 12.97 18.20 -2.61
C VAL A 35 14.37 18.69 -2.99
N PRO A 36 15.22 19.25 -2.07
CA PRO A 36 16.59 19.63 -2.41
C PRO A 36 17.44 18.42 -2.84
N ALA A 37 17.31 17.29 -2.11
CA ALA A 37 18.06 16.08 -2.44
C ALA A 37 17.71 15.56 -3.84
N MET A 38 16.44 15.59 -4.22
CA MET A 38 15.99 15.18 -5.56
C MET A 38 16.51 16.12 -6.67
N ARG A 39 16.65 17.43 -6.39
CA ARG A 39 17.20 18.37 -7.37
C ARG A 39 18.65 18.07 -7.71
N HIS A 40 19.43 17.53 -6.78
CA HIS A 40 20.82 17.12 -7.00
C HIS A 40 20.94 15.75 -7.70
N LEU A 41 19.90 14.93 -7.64
CA LEU A 41 19.82 13.65 -8.35
C LEU A 41 19.26 13.79 -9.77
N ALA A 42 18.75 14.98 -10.12
CA ALA A 42 18.18 15.24 -11.43
C ALA A 42 19.29 15.43 -12.45
N ALA A 43 19.43 14.53 -13.32
CA ALA A 43 19.89 14.47 -14.70
C ALA A 43 20.46 13.11 -15.03
N GLY A 44 19.99 12.06 -14.41
CA GLY A 44 20.00 10.75 -15.04
C GLY A 44 18.97 10.82 -16.17
N ASP A 45 19.37 10.36 -17.33
CA ASP A 45 18.61 10.27 -18.58
C ASP A 45 17.10 10.33 -18.33
N HIS A 46 16.47 11.42 -18.78
CA HIS A 46 15.02 11.48 -18.88
C HIS A 46 14.62 10.46 -19.95
N THR A 47 14.62 9.17 -19.59
CA THR A 47 13.79 8.22 -20.30
C THR A 47 12.40 8.82 -20.20
N THR A 48 11.92 9.35 -21.31
CA THR A 48 10.59 9.88 -21.49
C THR A 48 9.64 9.01 -20.70
N ALA A 49 9.06 9.60 -19.63
CA ALA A 49 8.09 8.88 -18.80
C ALA A 49 7.14 8.22 -19.79
N ASP A 50 7.16 6.88 -19.82
CA ASP A 50 6.45 6.12 -20.84
C ASP A 50 4.96 6.46 -20.65
N GLY A 51 4.45 7.39 -21.45
CA GLY A 51 3.09 7.92 -21.32
C GLY A 51 2.05 6.81 -21.31
N LYS A 52 2.39 5.66 -21.92
CA LYS A 52 1.57 4.45 -21.87
C LYS A 52 1.52 3.86 -20.45
N ARG A 53 2.64 3.82 -19.73
CA ARG A 53 2.67 3.31 -18.35
C ARG A 53 1.93 4.24 -17.40
N LEU A 54 2.08 5.54 -17.57
CA LEU A 54 1.31 6.52 -16.80
C LEU A 54 -0.20 6.37 -17.06
N GLY A 55 -0.60 6.25 -18.33
CA GLY A 55 -2.00 6.00 -18.69
C GLY A 55 -2.54 4.71 -18.08
N GLN A 56 -1.78 3.63 -18.12
CA GLN A 56 -2.18 2.35 -17.51
C GLN A 56 -2.29 2.44 -15.98
N SER A 57 -1.41 3.19 -15.32
CA SER A 57 -1.49 3.41 -13.87
C SER A 57 -2.74 4.22 -13.50
N LEU A 58 -3.11 5.21 -14.29
CA LEU A 58 -4.35 5.97 -14.11
C LEU A 58 -5.58 5.08 -14.30
N ILE A 59 -5.59 4.23 -15.34
CA ILE A 59 -6.68 3.27 -15.58
C ILE A 59 -6.80 2.30 -14.40
N LEU A 60 -5.67 1.81 -13.85
CA LEU A 60 -5.66 0.96 -12.66
C LEU A 60 -6.26 1.68 -11.44
N ALA A 61 -5.87 2.94 -11.23
CA ALA A 61 -6.39 3.76 -10.14
C ALA A 61 -7.90 4.00 -10.27
N VAL A 62 -8.39 4.27 -11.48
CA VAL A 62 -9.82 4.39 -11.76
C VAL A 62 -10.54 3.08 -11.51
N GLY A 63 -9.99 1.95 -11.96
CA GLY A 63 -10.54 0.62 -11.69
C GLY A 63 -10.67 0.32 -10.20
N ALA A 64 -9.62 0.61 -9.42
CA ALA A 64 -9.64 0.49 -7.97
C ALA A 64 -10.69 1.42 -7.32
N GLY A 65 -10.79 2.67 -7.81
CA GLY A 65 -11.81 3.62 -7.38
C GLY A 65 -13.23 3.12 -7.60
N PHE A 66 -13.51 2.50 -8.75
CA PHE A 66 -14.82 1.88 -9.03
C PHE A 66 -15.14 0.73 -8.08
N VAL A 67 -14.15 -0.13 -7.78
CA VAL A 67 -14.33 -1.21 -6.79
C VAL A 67 -14.67 -0.62 -5.42
N LEU A 68 -13.88 0.33 -4.93
CA LEU A 68 -14.11 0.97 -3.63
C LEU A 68 -15.46 1.69 -3.58
N ALA A 69 -15.81 2.46 -4.61
CA ALA A 69 -17.11 3.13 -4.67
C ALA A 69 -18.26 2.12 -4.69
N GLY A 70 -18.12 1.03 -5.45
CA GLY A 70 -19.11 -0.04 -5.49
C GLY A 70 -19.35 -0.72 -4.15
N THR A 71 -18.31 -0.89 -3.32
CA THR A 71 -18.44 -1.49 -1.97
C THR A 71 -19.16 -0.58 -0.97
N THR A 72 -19.26 0.72 -1.23
CA THR A 72 -19.96 1.68 -0.36
C THR A 72 -21.44 1.84 -0.70
N ILE A 73 -21.87 1.36 -1.88
CA ILE A 73 -23.26 1.44 -2.34
C ILE A 73 -24.09 0.31 -1.73
N GLN A 74 -25.18 0.65 -1.04
CA GLN A 74 -26.03 -0.33 -0.37
C GLN A 74 -26.97 -1.08 -1.33
N THR A 75 -27.22 -0.56 -2.53
CA THR A 75 -28.09 -1.19 -3.52
C THR A 75 -27.32 -2.15 -4.41
N PRO A 76 -27.59 -3.47 -4.36
CA PRO A 76 -26.79 -4.47 -5.09
C PRO A 76 -26.80 -4.26 -6.61
N PHE A 77 -27.90 -3.76 -7.16
CA PHE A 77 -28.04 -3.46 -8.60
C PHE A 77 -27.08 -2.37 -9.10
N ALA A 78 -26.73 -1.40 -8.27
CA ALA A 78 -25.76 -0.36 -8.60
C ALA A 78 -24.35 -0.76 -8.19
N ALA A 79 -24.18 -1.44 -7.06
CA ALA A 79 -22.91 -1.91 -6.54
C ALA A 79 -22.23 -2.94 -7.45
N ALA A 80 -22.97 -3.98 -7.86
CA ALA A 80 -22.41 -5.08 -8.64
C ALA A 80 -21.79 -4.64 -9.98
N PRO A 81 -22.44 -3.84 -10.83
CA PRO A 81 -21.84 -3.42 -12.10
C PRO A 81 -20.62 -2.53 -11.89
N MET A 82 -20.58 -1.70 -10.83
CA MET A 82 -19.40 -0.88 -10.51
C MET A 82 -18.21 -1.75 -10.10
N VAL A 83 -18.43 -2.71 -9.21
CA VAL A 83 -17.38 -3.64 -8.78
C VAL A 83 -16.87 -4.46 -9.96
N VAL A 84 -17.75 -5.04 -10.75
CA VAL A 84 -17.38 -5.86 -11.93
C VAL A 84 -16.60 -5.03 -12.95
N THR A 85 -17.07 -3.83 -13.28
CA THR A 85 -16.37 -2.92 -14.18
C THR A 85 -15.00 -2.53 -13.63
N GLY A 86 -14.94 -2.16 -12.36
CA GLY A 86 -13.69 -1.80 -11.68
C GLY A 86 -12.67 -2.94 -11.66
N LEU A 87 -13.10 -4.16 -11.38
CA LEU A 87 -12.25 -5.36 -11.43
C LEU A 87 -11.78 -5.64 -12.87
N GLY A 88 -12.67 -5.54 -13.86
CA GLY A 88 -12.31 -5.76 -15.27
C GLY A 88 -11.29 -4.76 -15.78
N VAL A 89 -11.54 -3.47 -15.56
CA VAL A 89 -10.64 -2.37 -15.94
C VAL A 89 -9.32 -2.47 -15.21
N GLY A 90 -9.35 -2.70 -13.88
CA GLY A 90 -8.18 -2.87 -13.06
C GLY A 90 -7.34 -4.08 -13.45
N PHE A 91 -7.97 -5.22 -13.70
CA PHE A 91 -7.28 -6.43 -14.16
C PHE A 91 -6.59 -6.22 -15.52
N PHE A 92 -7.27 -5.58 -16.47
CA PHE A 92 -6.68 -5.27 -17.78
C PHE A 92 -5.46 -4.37 -17.66
N ALA A 93 -5.56 -3.28 -16.87
CA ALA A 93 -4.44 -2.38 -16.61
C ALA A 93 -3.29 -3.11 -15.90
N LEU A 94 -3.60 -3.89 -14.86
CA LEU A 94 -2.61 -4.66 -14.11
C LEU A 94 -1.87 -5.66 -14.99
N ARG A 95 -2.57 -6.35 -15.87
CA ARG A 95 -1.97 -7.30 -16.82
C ARG A 95 -0.97 -6.64 -17.78
N THR A 96 -1.18 -5.36 -18.12
CA THR A 96 -0.26 -4.61 -19.00
C THR A 96 0.93 -4.03 -18.25
N LEU A 97 0.77 -3.71 -16.96
CA LEU A 97 1.82 -3.16 -16.09
C LEU A 97 2.77 -4.23 -15.57
N LEU A 98 2.26 -5.44 -15.31
CA LEU A 98 3.06 -6.54 -14.77
C LEU A 98 3.88 -7.25 -15.84
N PRO A 99 5.02 -7.85 -15.49
CA PRO A 99 5.80 -8.71 -16.38
C PRO A 99 4.93 -9.84 -16.93
N LYS A 100 5.13 -10.19 -18.20
CA LYS A 100 4.41 -11.30 -18.83
C LYS A 100 4.66 -12.60 -18.05
N GLY A 101 3.59 -13.33 -17.75
CA GLY A 101 3.65 -14.56 -16.99
C GLY A 101 3.50 -14.42 -15.48
N THR A 102 3.30 -13.21 -14.93
CA THR A 102 3.12 -12.99 -13.48
C THR A 102 1.91 -13.75 -12.93
N PHE A 103 0.78 -13.77 -13.65
CA PHE A 103 -0.44 -14.48 -13.21
C PHE A 103 -0.33 -16.00 -13.21
N VAL A 104 0.64 -16.56 -13.92
CA VAL A 104 0.94 -18.00 -13.92
C VAL A 104 2.24 -18.32 -13.17
N ALA A 105 2.78 -17.34 -12.44
CA ALA A 105 4.03 -17.44 -11.70
C ALA A 105 5.18 -18.06 -12.52
N ALA A 106 5.32 -17.63 -13.79
CA ALA A 106 6.36 -18.15 -14.68
C ALA A 106 7.76 -17.94 -14.05
N PRO A 107 8.69 -18.89 -14.23
CA PRO A 107 10.00 -18.86 -13.58
C PRO A 107 10.75 -17.53 -13.78
N GLY A 108 11.44 -17.07 -12.74
CA GLY A 108 12.23 -15.85 -12.74
C GLY A 108 11.48 -14.64 -12.18
N LEU A 109 11.66 -13.48 -12.81
CA LEU A 109 11.06 -12.22 -12.35
C LEU A 109 9.52 -12.28 -12.19
N PRO A 110 8.74 -12.88 -13.11
CA PRO A 110 7.28 -12.97 -12.96
C PRO A 110 6.86 -13.71 -11.68
N ALA A 111 7.52 -14.81 -11.34
CA ALA A 111 7.24 -15.56 -10.11
C ALA A 111 7.56 -14.73 -8.86
N ALA A 112 8.69 -14.01 -8.86
CA ALA A 112 9.07 -13.14 -7.75
C ALA A 112 8.03 -12.02 -7.54
N VAL A 113 7.55 -11.40 -8.62
CA VAL A 113 6.51 -10.36 -8.56
C VAL A 113 5.17 -10.94 -8.08
N ALA A 114 4.79 -12.14 -8.54
CA ALA A 114 3.57 -12.82 -8.09
C ALA A 114 3.62 -13.14 -6.58
N VAL A 115 4.72 -13.72 -6.10
CA VAL A 115 4.92 -14.04 -4.68
C VAL A 115 4.89 -12.78 -3.84
N MET A 116 5.60 -11.72 -4.26
CA MET A 116 5.59 -10.43 -3.53
C MET A 116 4.18 -9.83 -3.49
N GLY A 117 3.46 -9.88 -4.60
CA GLY A 117 2.06 -9.43 -4.67
C GLY A 117 1.14 -10.17 -3.69
N LEU A 118 1.28 -11.51 -3.61
CA LEU A 118 0.51 -12.33 -2.66
C LEU A 118 0.88 -12.03 -1.20
N ILE A 119 2.16 -11.85 -0.90
CA ILE A 119 2.61 -11.47 0.46
C ILE A 119 2.04 -10.10 0.84
N CYS A 120 2.12 -9.12 -0.05
CA CYS A 120 1.55 -7.79 0.18
C CYS A 120 0.03 -7.85 0.35
N LEU A 121 -0.68 -8.62 -0.47
CA LEU A 121 -2.12 -8.80 -0.36
C LEU A 121 -2.52 -9.42 0.99
N ALA A 122 -1.83 -10.46 1.42
CA ALA A 122 -2.08 -11.10 2.69
C ALA A 122 -1.79 -10.17 3.87
N PHE A 123 -0.65 -9.48 3.84
CA PHE A 123 -0.23 -8.58 4.92
C PHE A 123 -1.17 -7.36 5.03
N PHE A 124 -1.30 -6.58 3.97
CA PHE A 124 -2.12 -5.37 3.99
C PHE A 124 -3.62 -5.66 4.08
N GLY A 125 -4.08 -6.80 3.51
CA GLY A 125 -5.45 -7.26 3.69
C GLY A 125 -5.77 -7.57 5.15
N THR A 126 -4.87 -8.25 5.86
CA THR A 126 -5.02 -8.51 7.29
C THR A 126 -4.93 -7.21 8.11
N GLU A 127 -3.95 -6.35 7.79
CA GLU A 127 -3.71 -5.08 8.48
C GLU A 127 -4.93 -4.16 8.39
N ALA A 128 -5.61 -4.13 7.25
CA ALA A 128 -6.80 -3.28 7.05
C ALA A 128 -7.98 -3.66 7.96
N PHE A 129 -8.15 -4.95 8.25
CA PHE A 129 -9.24 -5.46 9.10
C PHE A 129 -8.89 -5.58 10.59
N LEU A 130 -7.61 -5.53 10.93
CA LEU A 130 -7.15 -5.71 12.31
C LEU A 130 -7.75 -4.67 13.29
N PRO A 131 -7.74 -3.35 12.99
CA PRO A 131 -8.35 -2.36 13.88
C PRO A 131 -9.86 -2.57 14.05
N LEU A 132 -10.57 -2.88 12.96
CA LEU A 132 -12.00 -3.14 12.98
C LEU A 132 -12.32 -4.34 13.89
N MET A 133 -11.57 -5.45 13.73
CA MET A 133 -11.75 -6.63 14.57
C MET A 133 -11.47 -6.34 16.05
N LEU A 134 -10.42 -5.59 16.34
CA LEU A 134 -10.06 -5.27 17.72
C LEU A 134 -11.08 -4.34 18.38
N ASN A 135 -11.54 -3.32 17.66
CA ASN A 135 -12.46 -2.32 18.21
C ASN A 135 -13.90 -2.86 18.26
N ASP A 136 -14.44 -3.35 17.12
CA ASP A 136 -15.87 -3.65 17.01
C ASP A 136 -16.21 -5.04 17.56
N VAL A 137 -15.32 -6.03 17.40
CA VAL A 137 -15.60 -7.41 17.84
C VAL A 137 -15.07 -7.67 19.26
N ARG A 138 -13.88 -7.15 19.57
CA ARG A 138 -13.24 -7.39 20.87
C ARG A 138 -13.38 -6.24 21.86
N GLY A 139 -13.97 -5.12 21.48
CA GLY A 139 -14.16 -3.95 22.35
C GLY A 139 -12.85 -3.33 22.86
N GLN A 140 -11.74 -3.56 22.13
CA GLN A 140 -10.45 -3.00 22.52
C GLN A 140 -10.34 -1.53 22.10
N SER A 141 -9.50 -0.78 22.80
CA SER A 141 -9.31 0.63 22.51
C SER A 141 -8.54 0.87 21.19
N PRO A 142 -8.72 2.03 20.54
CA PRO A 142 -7.93 2.44 19.37
C PRO A 142 -6.42 2.42 19.62
N THR A 143 -5.98 2.70 20.83
CA THR A 143 -4.56 2.63 21.24
C THR A 143 -4.02 1.21 21.12
N ILE A 144 -4.77 0.20 21.57
CA ILE A 144 -4.37 -1.22 21.48
C ILE A 144 -4.28 -1.63 20.01
N ALA A 145 -5.26 -1.25 19.19
CA ALA A 145 -5.22 -1.49 17.75
C ALA A 145 -3.98 -0.86 17.09
N GLY A 146 -3.67 0.39 17.44
CA GLY A 146 -2.47 1.10 16.98
C GLY A 146 -1.16 0.43 17.41
N LEU A 147 -1.09 -0.09 18.64
CA LEU A 147 0.08 -0.85 19.12
C LEU A 147 0.28 -2.16 18.35
N CYS A 148 -0.79 -2.89 18.07
CA CYS A 148 -0.74 -4.11 17.25
C CYS A 148 -0.21 -3.82 15.83
N LEU A 149 -0.71 -2.76 15.18
CA LEU A 149 -0.21 -2.33 13.88
C LEU A 149 1.26 -1.88 13.93
N THR A 150 1.66 -1.23 15.01
CA THR A 150 3.06 -0.83 15.22
C THR A 150 3.97 -2.06 15.35
N ALA A 151 3.56 -3.08 16.09
CA ALA A 151 4.30 -4.34 16.22
C ALA A 151 4.41 -5.05 14.84
N ALA A 152 3.33 -5.09 14.06
CA ALA A 152 3.34 -5.63 12.70
C ALA A 152 4.33 -4.86 11.79
N SER A 153 4.33 -3.54 11.84
CA SER A 153 5.24 -2.69 11.05
C SER A 153 6.71 -2.89 11.43
N ILE A 154 7.01 -3.07 12.72
CA ILE A 154 8.37 -3.35 13.21
C ILE A 154 8.85 -4.71 12.71
N THR A 155 8.01 -5.74 12.82
CA THR A 155 8.37 -7.10 12.37
C THR A 155 8.55 -7.16 10.85
N TRP A 156 7.69 -6.47 10.08
CA TRP A 156 7.86 -6.32 8.63
C TRP A 156 9.21 -5.67 8.28
N THR A 157 9.54 -4.56 8.93
CA THR A 157 10.78 -3.82 8.69
C THR A 157 12.01 -4.66 9.06
N ALA A 158 11.97 -5.34 10.21
CA ALA A 158 13.04 -6.24 10.63
C ALA A 158 13.25 -7.39 9.64
N GLY A 159 12.15 -8.00 9.16
CA GLY A 159 12.20 -9.05 8.13
C GLY A 159 12.81 -8.54 6.82
N ALA A 160 12.40 -7.39 6.34
CA ALA A 160 12.94 -6.78 5.13
C ALA A 160 14.45 -6.46 5.28
N TRP A 161 14.87 -5.98 6.44
CA TRP A 161 16.28 -5.70 6.72
C TRP A 161 17.15 -6.96 6.73
N VAL A 162 16.67 -8.03 7.40
CA VAL A 162 17.35 -9.34 7.39
C VAL A 162 17.44 -9.90 5.97
N GLN A 163 16.35 -9.79 5.19
CA GLN A 163 16.32 -10.22 3.79
C GLN A 163 17.36 -9.45 2.96
N ALA A 164 17.41 -8.13 3.08
CA ALA A 164 18.37 -7.30 2.35
C ALA A 164 19.82 -7.70 2.65
N GLN A 165 20.16 -7.96 3.92
CA GLN A 165 21.50 -8.41 4.29
C GLN A 165 21.84 -9.81 3.73
N ARG A 166 20.87 -10.72 3.70
CA ARG A 166 21.10 -12.08 3.14
C ARG A 166 21.20 -12.06 1.62
N ALA A 167 20.39 -11.26 0.94
CA ALA A 167 20.42 -11.12 -0.52
C ALA A 167 21.80 -10.66 -1.02
N THR A 168 22.47 -9.73 -0.33
CA THR A 168 23.81 -9.26 -0.68
C THR A 168 24.88 -10.35 -0.52
N ARG A 169 24.68 -11.32 0.37
CA ARG A 169 25.60 -12.45 0.56
C ARG A 169 25.40 -13.54 -0.51
N TRP A 170 24.18 -13.74 -1.00
CA TRP A 170 23.86 -14.75 -2.01
C TRP A 170 24.18 -14.29 -3.42
N SER A 171 24.07 -13.00 -3.71
CA SER A 171 24.44 -12.42 -5.00
C SER A 171 25.96 -12.45 -5.28
N ARG A 172 26.79 -12.73 -4.27
CA ARG A 172 28.26 -12.82 -4.41
C ARG A 172 28.77 -14.25 -4.60
N ARG A 173 27.89 -15.24 -4.68
CA ARG A 173 28.20 -16.64 -5.00
C ARG A 173 27.65 -16.99 -6.37
#